data_9b3fcb334191b7656002d14e74aa140d
#
_entry.id   9b3fcb334191b7656002d14e74aa140d
#
_cell.length_a   1.000
_cell.length_b   1.000
_cell.length_c   1.000
_cell.angle_alpha   90.00
_cell.angle_beta   90.00
_cell.angle_gamma   90.00
#
_symmetry.space_group_name_H-M   'P 1'
#
loop_
_entity.id
_entity.type
_entity.pdbx_description
1 polymer ?
#
loop_
_entity_poly.entity_id
_entity_poly.type
_entity_poly.pdbx_seq_one_letter_code
_entity_poly.pdbx_strand_id
1 'polypeptide(L)'
;MSTKKDKFSLKDKFYMEIALKLANSRQGLTGTNPSVGCVIVKNDKIISIGQTSFDGRPHAEFNAIKNCIDDLDGSKMYVTL
;
A
#
# COMPACT_ATOMS: atom_id res chain seq x y z
N MET A 1 28.33 -4.24 6.45
CA MET A 1 27.58 -4.26 6.57
C MET A 1 26.72 -4.87 6.98
N SER A 2 26.43 -4.81 7.66
CA SER A 2 25.49 -5.72 8.04
C SER A 2 24.14 -5.41 7.52
N THR A 3 23.70 -6.26 6.75
CA THR A 3 22.42 -6.03 6.14
C THR A 3 21.28 -6.33 7.06
N LYS A 4 21.52 -6.96 8.17
CA LYS A 4 20.38 -7.24 9.01
C LYS A 4 19.83 -6.02 9.68
N LYS A 5 20.55 -4.91 9.65
CA LYS A 5 20.00 -3.68 10.15
C LYS A 5 19.12 -3.00 9.17
N ASP A 6 19.24 -3.36 7.92
CA ASP A 6 18.48 -2.70 6.88
C ASP A 6 17.31 -3.54 6.53
N LYS A 7 16.33 -3.50 7.38
CA LYS A 7 15.12 -4.25 7.13
C LYS A 7 14.36 -3.71 5.96
N PHE A 8 14.58 -2.43 5.64
CA PHE A 8 13.97 -1.81 4.49
C PHE A 8 15.05 -1.43 3.49
N SER A 9 14.89 -1.87 2.27
CA SER A 9 15.75 -1.45 1.17
C SER A 9 15.28 -0.09 0.67
N LEU A 10 16.03 0.49 -0.26
CA LEU A 10 15.61 1.70 -0.92
C LEU A 10 14.31 1.50 -1.68
N LYS A 11 14.14 0.32 -2.27
CA LYS A 11 12.89 0.01 -2.96
C LYS A 11 11.73 -0.04 -1.99
N ASP A 12 11.93 -0.61 -0.82
CA ASP A 12 10.88 -0.65 0.18
C ASP A 12 10.44 0.76 0.56
N LYS A 13 11.40 1.67 0.74
CA LYS A 13 11.08 3.06 1.05
C LYS A 13 10.32 3.72 -0.08
N PHE A 14 10.72 3.44 -1.31
CA PHE A 14 10.07 4.01 -2.47
C PHE A 14 8.60 3.59 -2.55
N TYR A 15 8.33 2.31 -2.37
CA TYR A 15 6.95 1.82 -2.43
C TYR A 15 6.13 2.30 -1.25
N MET A 16 6.74 2.41 -0.08
CA MET A 16 6.04 2.94 1.09
C MET A 16 5.67 4.40 0.89
N GLU A 17 6.54 5.18 0.23
CA GLU A 17 6.22 6.56 -0.07
C GLU A 17 5.03 6.67 -1.02
N ILE A 18 4.93 5.76 -1.97
CA ILE A 18 3.77 5.74 -2.85
C ILE A 18 2.51 5.45 -2.04
N ALA A 19 2.57 4.48 -1.13
CA ALA A 19 1.43 4.17 -0.28
C ALA A 19 1.03 5.38 0.57
N LEU A 20 2.01 6.13 1.07
CA LEU A 20 1.72 7.34 1.84
C LEU A 20 1.03 8.39 1.00
N LYS A 21 1.46 8.57 -0.25
CA LYS A 21 0.81 9.52 -1.13
C LYS A 21 -0.63 9.13 -1.42
N LEU A 22 -0.87 7.82 -1.57
CA LEU A 22 -2.23 7.34 -1.75
C LEU A 22 -3.07 7.64 -0.51
N ALA A 23 -2.52 7.42 0.67
CA ALA A 23 -3.23 7.71 1.90
C ALA A 23 -3.55 9.21 2.00
N ASN A 24 -2.58 10.06 1.70
CA ASN A 24 -2.76 11.50 1.81
C ASN A 24 -3.81 12.01 0.85
N SER A 25 -3.94 11.41 -0.30
CA SER A 25 -4.93 11.86 -1.29
C SER A 25 -6.36 11.62 -0.83
N ARG A 26 -6.56 10.76 0.18
CA ARG A 26 -7.89 10.50 0.74
C ARG A 26 -8.12 11.18 2.08
N GLN A 27 -7.11 11.88 2.57
CA GLN A 27 -7.21 12.48 3.89
C GLN A 27 -8.35 13.47 3.93
N GLY A 28 -9.19 13.35 4.95
CA GLY A 28 -10.36 14.22 5.09
C GLY A 28 -11.57 13.72 4.35
N LEU A 29 -11.44 12.65 3.56
CA LEU A 29 -12.56 12.13 2.78
C LEU A 29 -13.07 10.79 3.30
N THR A 30 -12.48 10.28 4.37
CA THR A 30 -12.84 8.96 4.89
C THR A 30 -13.64 9.04 6.19
N GLY A 31 -14.25 10.19 6.46
CA GLY A 31 -15.02 10.39 7.68
C GLY A 31 -14.12 10.37 8.89
N THR A 32 -14.47 9.59 9.90
CA THR A 32 -13.68 9.49 11.11
C THR A 32 -12.62 8.40 11.02
N ASN A 33 -12.56 7.67 9.93
CA ASN A 33 -11.58 6.61 9.77
C ASN A 33 -10.27 7.16 9.25
N PRO A 34 -9.13 6.60 9.66
CA PRO A 34 -7.85 7.03 9.10
C PRO A 34 -7.78 6.74 7.62
N SER A 35 -7.09 7.61 6.91
CA SER A 35 -6.84 7.39 5.50
C SER A 35 -5.62 6.48 5.35
N VAL A 36 -5.76 5.40 4.60
CA VAL A 36 -4.72 4.39 4.43
C VAL A 36 -4.49 4.15 2.96
N GLY A 37 -3.22 3.93 2.61
CA GLY A 37 -2.83 3.55 1.27
C GLY A 37 -2.15 2.20 1.27
N CYS A 38 -2.29 1.47 0.18
CA CYS A 38 -1.72 0.14 0.03
C CYS A 38 -1.18 -0.03 -1.37
N VAL A 39 0.01 -0.62 -1.47
CA VAL A 39 0.66 -0.91 -2.74
C VAL A 39 1.08 -2.38 -2.72
N ILE A 40 0.74 -3.11 -3.78
CA ILE A 40 1.15 -4.50 -3.92
C ILE A 40 2.19 -4.58 -5.02
N VAL A 41 3.33 -5.18 -4.71
CA VAL A 41 4.50 -5.23 -5.60
C VAL A 41 4.89 -6.68 -5.82
N LYS A 42 5.20 -7.02 -7.06
CA LYS A 42 5.66 -8.35 -7.42
C LYS A 42 6.71 -8.20 -8.51
N ASN A 43 7.85 -8.85 -8.31
CA ASN A 43 8.95 -8.78 -9.27
C ASN A 43 9.34 -7.34 -9.60
N ASP A 44 9.42 -6.53 -8.55
CA ASP A 44 9.81 -5.12 -8.65
C ASP A 44 8.85 -4.27 -9.47
N LYS A 45 7.60 -4.72 -9.59
CA LYS A 45 6.57 -3.96 -10.31
C LYS A 45 5.35 -3.81 -9.41
N ILE A 46 4.75 -2.63 -9.48
CA ILE A 46 3.48 -2.42 -8.79
C ILE A 46 2.41 -3.12 -9.59
N ILE A 47 1.74 -4.08 -8.96
CA ILE A 47 0.67 -4.83 -9.63
C ILE A 47 -0.72 -4.43 -9.16
N SER A 48 -0.81 -3.71 -8.06
CA SER A 48 -2.10 -3.18 -7.62
C SER A 48 -1.89 -2.10 -6.58
N ILE A 49 -2.88 -1.21 -6.46
CA ILE A 49 -2.89 -0.20 -5.41
C ILE A 49 -4.29 -0.17 -4.80
N GLY A 50 -4.36 0.33 -3.58
CA GLY A 50 -5.63 0.49 -2.92
C GLY A 50 -5.60 1.68 -2.00
N GLN A 51 -6.76 2.28 -1.77
CA GLN A 51 -6.94 3.39 -0.85
C GLN A 51 -8.18 3.11 -0.03
N THR A 52 -8.24 3.69 1.16
CA THR A 52 -9.47 3.64 1.93
C THR A 52 -10.56 4.35 1.12
N SER A 53 -11.72 3.74 1.03
CA SER A 53 -12.83 4.33 0.30
C SER A 53 -13.36 5.59 1.00
N PHE A 54 -14.14 6.39 0.30
CA PHE A 54 -14.58 7.70 0.80
C PHE A 54 -15.27 7.65 2.15
N ASP A 55 -15.99 6.59 2.43
CA ASP A 55 -16.66 6.44 3.71
C ASP A 55 -15.84 5.63 4.71
N GLY A 56 -14.58 5.36 4.40
CA GLY A 56 -13.70 4.61 5.27
C GLY A 56 -13.78 3.10 5.09
N ARG A 57 -14.62 2.64 4.23
CA ARG A 57 -14.79 1.21 3.96
C ARG A 57 -15.05 0.98 2.49
N PRO A 58 -14.54 -0.12 1.93
CA PRO A 58 -13.65 -1.08 2.53
C PRO A 58 -12.25 -0.51 2.73
N HIS A 59 -11.44 -1.23 3.51
CA HIS A 59 -10.07 -0.79 3.81
C HIS A 59 -9.18 -0.89 2.58
N ALA A 60 -8.04 -0.19 2.64
CA ALA A 60 -7.12 -0.10 1.51
C ALA A 60 -6.61 -1.47 1.06
N GLU A 61 -6.29 -2.34 2.00
CA GLU A 61 -5.78 -3.67 1.67
C GLU A 61 -6.80 -4.47 0.87
N PHE A 62 -8.04 -4.42 1.31
CA PHE A 62 -9.12 -5.12 0.61
C PHE A 62 -9.25 -4.59 -0.81
N ASN A 63 -9.21 -3.27 -0.95
CA ASN A 63 -9.33 -2.65 -2.26
C ASN A 63 -8.17 -3.04 -3.18
N ALA A 64 -6.95 -3.09 -2.64
CA ALA A 64 -5.80 -3.47 -3.43
C ALA A 64 -5.90 -4.92 -3.90
N ILE A 65 -6.32 -5.81 -3.02
CA ILE A 65 -6.47 -7.23 -3.37
C ILE A 65 -7.59 -7.41 -4.37
N LYS A 66 -8.71 -6.77 -4.16
CA LYS A 66 -9.87 -6.89 -5.03
C LYS A 66 -9.56 -6.41 -6.44
N ASN A 67 -8.77 -5.35 -6.56
CA ASN A 67 -8.45 -4.76 -7.84
C ASN A 67 -7.28 -5.43 -8.55
N CYS A 68 -6.61 -6.36 -7.88
CA CYS A 68 -5.44 -7.01 -8.45
C CYS A 68 -5.89 -8.14 -9.37
N ILE A 69 -5.44 -8.09 -10.62
CA ILE A 69 -5.76 -9.16 -11.57
C ILE A 69 -4.64 -10.17 -11.68
N ASP A 70 -3.50 -9.87 -11.10
CA ASP A 70 -2.37 -10.79 -11.11
C ASP A 70 -2.44 -11.74 -9.92
N ASP A 71 -1.75 -12.87 -10.06
CA ASP A 71 -1.57 -13.79 -8.96
C ASP A 71 -0.77 -13.10 -7.85
N LEU A 72 -1.28 -13.15 -6.64
CA LEU A 72 -0.62 -12.49 -5.50
C LEU A 72 0.56 -13.28 -4.94
N ASP A 73 0.73 -14.50 -5.39
CA ASP A 73 1.80 -15.35 -4.88
C ASP A 73 3.16 -14.70 -5.12
N GLY A 74 3.96 -14.61 -4.06
CA GLY A 74 5.28 -13.99 -4.16
C GLY A 74 5.27 -12.47 -4.13
N SER A 75 4.12 -11.84 -3.88
CA SER A 75 4.05 -10.39 -3.83
C SER A 75 4.35 -9.87 -2.43
N LYS A 76 4.62 -8.57 -2.35
CA LYS A 76 4.77 -7.83 -1.10
C LYS A 76 3.71 -6.75 -1.04
N MET A 77 3.21 -6.51 0.14
CA MET A 77 2.21 -5.48 0.35
C MET A 77 2.78 -4.40 1.26
N TYR A 78 2.66 -3.16 0.84
CA TYR A 78 3.08 -1.99 1.60
C TYR A 78 1.84 -1.24 2.02
N VAL A 79 1.62 -1.13 3.32
CA VAL A 79 0.41 -0.53 3.87
C VAL A 79 0.80 0.53 4.87
N THR A 80 0.18 1.70 4.77
CA THR A 80 0.38 2.76 5.77
C THR A 80 -0.50 2.49 6.98
N LEU A 81 -0.04 2.92 8.13
CA LEU A 81 -0.80 2.73 9.37
C LEU A 81 -1.20 4.05 9.98
#